data_74679352581095c75a46573896ae9eb4
#
_entry.id   74679352581095c75a46573896ae9eb4
#
_cell.length_a   1.000
_cell.length_b   1.000
_cell.length_c   1.000
_cell.angle_alpha   90.00
_cell.angle_beta   90.00
_cell.angle_gamma   90.00
#
_symmetry.space_group_name_H-M   'P 1'
#
loop_
_entity.id
_entity.type
_entity.pdbx_description
1 polymer ?
#
loop_
_entity_poly.entity_id
_entity_poly.type
_entity_poly.pdbx_seq_one_letter_code
_entity_poly.pdbx_strand_id
1 'polypeptide(L)'
;MLRNAAALDEAVAGTFAEHSFDETMLSALESRMADYLSASVTTAMQLQKEKDTIKELISDISHQTKTPIANILLYGQLLQEQPLPAESRQCVAALQGQADKLNFLIASLVKLSRLETGILTVQPSLQSLQPLLQEITQQYTAKAEARGICLTVQDTDEQAVFDLKWTTEALGNVVDNAIKYTQPGGTVRITVTMYELFCRIDVADTGIGIAE
;
A
#
# COMPACT_ATOMS: atom_id res chain seq x y z
N MET A 1 -14.61 51.71 -10.45
CA MET A 1 -14.82 50.26 -10.39
C MET A 1 -13.70 49.46 -11.05
N LEU A 2 -13.25 49.76 -12.27
CA LEU A 2 -12.20 48.95 -12.96
C LEU A 2 -10.81 48.99 -12.32
N ARG A 3 -10.42 50.10 -11.66
CA ARG A 3 -9.12 50.24 -10.99
C ARG A 3 -8.99 49.39 -9.73
N ASN A 4 -10.07 49.12 -9.02
CA ASN A 4 -10.10 48.31 -7.80
C ASN A 4 -10.02 46.81 -8.09
N ALA A 5 -10.53 46.36 -9.23
CA ALA A 5 -10.43 44.96 -9.66
C ALA A 5 -9.01 44.56 -10.04
N ALA A 6 -8.29 45.46 -10.73
CA ALA A 6 -6.89 45.23 -11.10
C ALA A 6 -5.97 45.16 -9.87
N ALA A 7 -6.16 46.02 -8.88
CA ALA A 7 -5.37 46.02 -7.65
C ALA A 7 -5.64 44.76 -6.79
N LEU A 8 -6.84 44.18 -6.85
CA LEU A 8 -7.19 42.92 -6.20
C LEU A 8 -6.56 41.72 -6.92
N ASP A 9 -6.49 41.74 -8.24
CA ASP A 9 -5.83 40.70 -9.02
C ASP A 9 -4.31 40.72 -8.79
N GLU A 10 -3.71 41.90 -8.63
CA GLU A 10 -2.30 42.06 -8.25
C GLU A 10 -2.00 41.57 -6.81
N ALA A 11 -2.92 41.83 -5.87
CA ALA A 11 -2.79 41.34 -4.50
C ALA A 11 -2.87 39.82 -4.42
N VAL A 12 -3.77 39.18 -5.17
CA VAL A 12 -3.91 37.72 -5.26
C VAL A 12 -2.71 37.08 -5.96
N ALA A 13 -2.07 37.77 -6.91
CA ALA A 13 -0.86 37.33 -7.59
C ALA A 13 0.43 37.54 -6.78
N GLY A 14 0.34 38.14 -5.57
CA GLY A 14 1.52 38.41 -4.72
C GLY A 14 2.43 39.54 -5.22
N THR A 15 1.98 40.37 -6.17
CA THR A 15 2.73 41.45 -6.80
C THR A 15 2.29 42.83 -6.29
N PHE A 16 1.56 42.90 -5.18
CA PHE A 16 0.96 44.10 -4.63
C PHE A 16 1.98 45.05 -4.01
N ALA A 17 2.03 46.31 -4.47
CA ALA A 17 2.75 47.40 -3.83
C ALA A 17 1.77 48.22 -2.95
N GLU A 18 2.18 48.45 -1.70
CA GLU A 18 1.41 49.17 -0.66
C GLU A 18 1.00 50.60 -1.12
N HIS A 19 -0.18 50.74 -1.73
CA HIS A 19 -0.77 52.05 -2.01
C HIS A 19 -2.19 52.10 -1.48
N SER A 20 -2.38 52.91 -0.45
CA SER A 20 -3.64 53.46 0.14
C SER A 20 -4.83 52.46 0.16
N PHE A 21 -4.97 51.77 1.27
CA PHE A 21 -6.19 51.02 1.63
C PHE A 21 -7.36 51.99 1.88
N ASP A 22 -8.34 51.96 0.99
CA ASP A 22 -9.64 52.56 1.18
C ASP A 22 -10.61 51.47 1.73
N GLU A 23 -11.58 51.84 2.61
CA GLU A 23 -12.54 50.88 3.22
C GLU A 23 -13.30 50.06 2.16
N THR A 24 -13.53 50.60 0.97
CA THR A 24 -14.12 49.89 -0.16
C THR A 24 -13.25 48.78 -0.73
N MET A 25 -11.94 48.94 -0.66
CA MET A 25 -10.96 47.97 -1.13
C MET A 25 -10.82 46.77 -0.16
N LEU A 26 -10.90 47.08 1.13
CA LEU A 26 -10.88 46.05 2.19
C LEU A 26 -12.11 45.13 2.08
N SER A 27 -13.30 45.73 1.95
CA SER A 27 -14.57 45.02 1.80
C SER A 27 -14.62 44.15 0.52
N ALA A 28 -14.02 44.63 -0.58
CA ALA A 28 -13.92 43.86 -1.82
C ALA A 28 -12.93 42.69 -1.69
N LEU A 29 -11.83 42.85 -0.95
CA LEU A 29 -10.87 41.79 -0.66
C LEU A 29 -11.50 40.73 0.22
N GLU A 30 -12.19 41.11 1.30
CA GLU A 30 -12.92 40.20 2.19
C GLU A 30 -13.97 39.39 1.42
N SER A 31 -14.75 40.01 0.53
CA SER A 31 -15.72 39.28 -0.30
C SER A 31 -15.06 38.26 -1.22
N ARG A 32 -13.97 38.61 -1.89
CA ARG A 32 -13.25 37.67 -2.77
C ARG A 32 -12.58 36.56 -2.00
N MET A 33 -12.04 36.84 -0.81
CA MET A 33 -11.49 35.79 0.08
C MET A 33 -12.59 34.83 0.54
N ALA A 34 -13.77 35.36 0.91
CA ALA A 34 -14.92 34.55 1.30
C ALA A 34 -15.39 33.65 0.16
N ASP A 35 -15.48 34.19 -1.06
CA ASP A 35 -15.84 33.42 -2.25
C ASP A 35 -14.82 32.34 -2.57
N TYR A 36 -13.53 32.65 -2.51
CA TYR A 36 -12.44 31.71 -2.74
C TYR A 36 -12.43 30.59 -1.69
N LEU A 37 -12.57 30.94 -0.41
CA LEU A 37 -12.64 29.97 0.68
C LEU A 37 -13.87 29.07 0.54
N SER A 38 -15.03 29.64 0.21
CA SER A 38 -16.26 28.88 -0.03
C SER A 38 -16.13 27.90 -1.19
N ALA A 39 -15.57 28.36 -2.32
CA ALA A 39 -15.29 27.49 -3.48
C ALA A 39 -14.29 26.39 -3.14
N SER A 40 -13.22 26.71 -2.40
CA SER A 40 -12.22 25.76 -1.95
C SER A 40 -12.83 24.69 -1.03
N VAL A 41 -13.65 25.09 -0.06
CA VAL A 41 -14.36 24.16 0.83
C VAL A 41 -15.30 23.25 0.06
N THR A 42 -16.07 23.81 -0.88
CA THR A 42 -17.00 23.05 -1.72
C THR A 42 -16.26 22.01 -2.56
N THR A 43 -15.14 22.41 -3.18
CA THR A 43 -14.30 21.50 -3.98
C THR A 43 -13.70 20.39 -3.11
N ALA A 44 -13.22 20.73 -1.91
CA ALA A 44 -12.69 19.75 -0.97
C ALA A 44 -13.76 18.74 -0.52
N MET A 45 -14.98 19.19 -0.24
CA MET A 45 -16.11 18.33 0.11
C MET A 45 -16.49 17.40 -1.05
N GLN A 46 -16.51 17.92 -2.28
CA GLN A 46 -16.82 17.11 -3.46
C GLN A 46 -15.77 16.04 -3.71
N LEU A 47 -14.49 16.40 -3.61
CA LEU A 47 -13.38 15.46 -3.74
C LEU A 47 -13.44 14.36 -2.67
N GLN A 48 -13.78 14.73 -1.42
CA GLN A 48 -13.95 13.75 -0.34
C GLN A 48 -15.11 12.80 -0.63
N LYS A 49 -16.24 13.32 -1.10
CA LYS A 49 -17.40 12.49 -1.47
C LYS A 49 -17.07 11.51 -2.61
N GLU A 50 -16.34 11.95 -3.63
CA GLU A 50 -15.88 11.11 -4.73
C GLU A 50 -14.96 9.98 -4.22
N LYS A 51 -14.02 10.31 -3.33
CA LYS A 51 -13.15 9.30 -2.66
C LYS A 51 -13.96 8.28 -1.88
N ASP A 52 -14.95 8.70 -1.10
CA ASP A 52 -15.79 7.80 -0.31
C ASP A 52 -16.64 6.89 -1.22
N THR A 53 -17.16 7.40 -2.33
CA THR A 53 -17.90 6.61 -3.32
C THR A 53 -17.00 5.54 -3.98
N ILE A 54 -15.78 5.91 -4.38
CA ILE A 54 -14.81 4.95 -4.95
C ILE A 54 -14.47 3.85 -3.94
N LYS A 55 -14.30 4.22 -2.66
CA LYS A 55 -14.03 3.27 -1.59
C LYS A 55 -15.16 2.25 -1.41
N GLU A 56 -16.41 2.71 -1.34
CA GLU A 56 -17.58 1.83 -1.25
C GLU A 56 -17.63 0.87 -2.44
N LEU A 57 -17.47 1.40 -3.66
CA LEU A 57 -17.44 0.60 -4.88
C LEU A 57 -16.35 -0.49 -4.85
N ILE A 58 -15.12 -0.15 -4.44
CA ILE A 58 -14.02 -1.10 -4.32
C ILE A 58 -14.28 -2.15 -3.25
N SER A 59 -14.88 -1.75 -2.12
CA SER A 59 -15.28 -2.68 -1.06
C SER A 59 -16.33 -3.68 -1.56
N ASP A 60 -17.35 -3.19 -2.26
CA ASP A 60 -18.42 -4.01 -2.81
C ASP A 60 -17.90 -4.99 -3.87
N ILE A 61 -17.06 -4.52 -4.80
CA ILE A 61 -16.41 -5.37 -5.79
C ILE A 61 -15.60 -6.47 -5.08
N SER A 62 -14.84 -6.12 -4.04
CA SER A 62 -14.06 -7.11 -3.29
C SER A 62 -14.93 -8.18 -2.64
N HIS A 63 -16.02 -7.78 -2.01
CA HIS A 63 -16.95 -8.74 -1.38
C HIS A 63 -17.65 -9.62 -2.41
N GLN A 64 -18.12 -9.03 -3.51
CA GLN A 64 -18.85 -9.76 -4.54
C GLN A 64 -17.95 -10.68 -5.38
N THR A 65 -16.67 -10.38 -5.53
CA THR A 65 -15.72 -11.21 -6.29
C THR A 65 -15.08 -12.31 -5.45
N LYS A 66 -14.97 -12.13 -4.13
CA LYS A 66 -14.36 -13.11 -3.24
C LYS A 66 -15.08 -14.46 -3.24
N THR A 67 -16.40 -14.45 -3.26
CA THR A 67 -17.22 -15.67 -3.26
C THR A 67 -17.07 -16.50 -4.53
N PRO A 68 -17.20 -15.94 -5.76
CA PRO A 68 -17.01 -16.73 -6.99
C PRO A 68 -15.56 -17.22 -7.13
N ILE A 69 -14.56 -16.45 -6.71
CA ILE A 69 -13.16 -16.89 -6.75
C ILE A 69 -12.94 -18.07 -5.79
N ALA A 70 -13.46 -17.98 -4.56
CA ALA A 70 -13.37 -19.08 -3.59
C ALA A 70 -14.05 -20.36 -4.12
N ASN A 71 -15.18 -20.25 -4.82
CA ASN A 71 -15.83 -21.38 -5.45
C ASN A 71 -14.99 -21.97 -6.60
N ILE A 72 -14.35 -21.14 -7.43
CA ILE A 72 -13.44 -21.61 -8.49
C ILE A 72 -12.27 -22.40 -7.87
N LEU A 73 -11.68 -21.89 -6.82
CA LEU A 73 -10.58 -22.57 -6.12
C LEU A 73 -11.05 -23.89 -5.50
N LEU A 74 -12.22 -23.90 -4.85
CA LEU A 74 -12.80 -25.11 -4.27
C LEU A 74 -13.08 -26.18 -5.33
N TYR A 75 -13.76 -25.82 -6.43
CA TYR A 75 -14.02 -26.77 -7.51
C TYR A 75 -12.74 -27.24 -8.18
N GLY A 76 -11.74 -26.38 -8.30
CA GLY A 76 -10.42 -26.77 -8.79
C GLY A 76 -9.75 -27.80 -7.89
N GLN A 77 -9.83 -27.65 -6.56
CA GLN A 77 -9.32 -28.63 -5.59
C GLN A 77 -10.08 -29.97 -5.70
N LEU A 78 -11.40 -29.95 -5.73
CA LEU A 78 -12.20 -31.15 -5.87
C LEU A 78 -11.94 -31.91 -7.18
N LEU A 79 -11.67 -31.18 -8.27
CA LEU A 79 -11.28 -31.78 -9.53
C LEU A 79 -9.89 -32.44 -9.47
N GLN A 80 -8.95 -31.85 -8.73
CA GLN A 80 -7.60 -32.44 -8.54
C GLN A 80 -7.61 -33.76 -7.77
N GLU A 81 -8.61 -33.98 -6.91
CA GLU A 81 -8.80 -35.23 -6.18
C GLU A 81 -9.33 -36.36 -7.08
N GLN A 82 -9.85 -36.05 -8.28
CA GLN A 82 -10.36 -37.01 -9.22
C GLN A 82 -9.24 -37.58 -10.11
N PRO A 83 -9.36 -38.81 -10.64
CA PRO A 83 -8.42 -39.37 -11.59
C PRO A 83 -8.54 -38.67 -12.95
N LEU A 84 -7.90 -37.52 -13.09
CA LEU A 84 -7.90 -36.73 -14.32
C LEU A 84 -6.76 -37.11 -15.27
N PRO A 85 -7.00 -37.07 -16.62
CA PRO A 85 -5.93 -37.11 -17.62
C PRO A 85 -4.90 -35.99 -17.36
N ALA A 86 -3.65 -36.21 -17.79
CA ALA A 86 -2.56 -35.26 -17.55
C ALA A 86 -2.84 -33.84 -18.07
N GLU A 87 -3.43 -33.74 -19.26
CA GLU A 87 -3.82 -32.45 -19.87
C GLU A 87 -4.90 -31.73 -19.05
N SER A 88 -5.93 -32.46 -18.58
CA SER A 88 -6.98 -31.88 -17.74
C SER A 88 -6.44 -31.41 -16.39
N ARG A 89 -5.50 -32.13 -15.82
CA ARG A 89 -4.83 -31.75 -14.57
C ARG A 89 -4.02 -30.47 -14.74
N GLN A 90 -3.32 -30.31 -15.87
CA GLN A 90 -2.61 -29.06 -16.19
C GLN A 90 -3.57 -27.87 -16.35
N CYS A 91 -4.70 -28.08 -17.02
CA CYS A 91 -5.73 -27.04 -17.17
C CYS A 91 -6.30 -26.60 -15.80
N VAL A 92 -6.60 -27.55 -14.92
CA VAL A 92 -7.11 -27.24 -13.57
C VAL A 92 -6.06 -26.47 -12.77
N ALA A 93 -4.80 -26.89 -12.79
CA ALA A 93 -3.73 -26.16 -12.13
C ALA A 93 -3.55 -24.73 -12.67
N ALA A 94 -3.65 -24.55 -13.99
CA ALA A 94 -3.59 -23.25 -14.62
C ALA A 94 -4.77 -22.34 -14.19
N LEU A 95 -5.99 -22.88 -14.14
CA LEU A 95 -7.18 -22.16 -13.69
C LEU A 95 -7.05 -21.72 -12.22
N GLN A 96 -6.56 -22.61 -11.34
CA GLN A 96 -6.30 -22.25 -9.94
C GLN A 96 -5.27 -21.13 -9.83
N GLY A 97 -4.16 -21.24 -10.57
CA GLY A 97 -3.14 -20.17 -10.58
C GLY A 97 -3.70 -18.82 -11.06
N GLN A 98 -4.65 -18.78 -12.02
CA GLN A 98 -5.31 -17.54 -12.42
C GLN A 98 -6.28 -17.03 -11.35
N ALA A 99 -7.02 -17.91 -10.70
CA ALA A 99 -7.92 -17.54 -9.59
C ALA A 99 -7.15 -16.96 -8.40
N ASP A 100 -6.02 -17.55 -8.02
CA ASP A 100 -5.12 -17.04 -6.97
C ASP A 100 -4.57 -15.65 -7.33
N LYS A 101 -4.14 -15.49 -8.59
CA LYS A 101 -3.67 -14.19 -9.09
C LYS A 101 -4.76 -13.12 -9.04
N LEU A 102 -5.99 -13.46 -9.42
CA LEU A 102 -7.12 -12.54 -9.36
C LEU A 102 -7.46 -12.16 -7.91
N ASN A 103 -7.47 -13.13 -7.01
CA ASN A 103 -7.68 -12.89 -5.57
C ASN A 103 -6.61 -11.94 -5.00
N PHE A 104 -5.35 -12.15 -5.36
CA PHE A 104 -4.26 -11.24 -4.97
C PHE A 104 -4.45 -9.81 -5.51
N LEU A 105 -4.83 -9.66 -6.78
CA LEU A 105 -5.05 -8.33 -7.38
C LEU A 105 -6.19 -7.58 -6.69
N ILE A 106 -7.30 -8.25 -6.41
CA ILE A 106 -8.44 -7.65 -5.71
C ILE A 106 -8.05 -7.26 -4.28
N ALA A 107 -7.37 -8.13 -3.55
CA ALA A 107 -6.88 -7.81 -2.20
C ALA A 107 -5.94 -6.60 -2.21
N SER A 108 -5.05 -6.51 -3.19
CA SER A 108 -4.12 -5.39 -3.37
C SER A 108 -4.86 -4.09 -3.71
N LEU A 109 -5.89 -4.14 -4.57
CA LEU A 109 -6.72 -2.98 -4.92
C LEU A 109 -7.47 -2.42 -3.70
N VAL A 110 -8.04 -3.30 -2.86
CA VAL A 110 -8.71 -2.90 -1.61
C VAL A 110 -7.73 -2.25 -0.65
N LYS A 111 -6.53 -2.80 -0.51
CA LYS A 111 -5.48 -2.22 0.34
C LYS A 111 -5.06 -0.83 -0.15
N LEU A 112 -4.82 -0.69 -1.45
CA LEU A 112 -4.48 0.59 -2.08
C LEU A 112 -5.57 1.63 -1.85
N SER A 113 -6.83 1.29 -2.10
CA SER A 113 -7.97 2.17 -1.86
C SER A 113 -8.06 2.65 -0.41
N ARG A 114 -7.82 1.75 0.56
CA ARG A 114 -7.81 2.10 1.99
C ARG A 114 -6.63 3.00 2.37
N LEU A 115 -5.47 2.85 1.73
CA LEU A 115 -4.31 3.73 1.91
C LEU A 115 -4.60 5.14 1.37
N GLU A 116 -5.10 5.25 0.14
CA GLU A 116 -5.41 6.53 -0.50
C GLU A 116 -6.50 7.33 0.21
N THR A 117 -7.45 6.64 0.82
CA THR A 117 -8.55 7.28 1.59
C THR A 117 -8.17 7.64 3.03
N GLY A 118 -6.93 7.33 3.47
CA GLY A 118 -6.47 7.63 4.83
C GLY A 118 -7.14 6.80 5.93
N ILE A 119 -7.88 5.74 5.57
CA ILE A 119 -8.53 4.84 6.54
C ILE A 119 -7.52 3.93 7.22
N LEU A 120 -6.43 3.62 6.50
CA LEU A 120 -5.31 2.94 7.08
C LEU A 120 -4.47 3.96 7.87
N THR A 121 -4.76 4.06 9.15
CA THR A 121 -3.92 4.83 10.07
C THR A 121 -2.79 3.93 10.53
N VAL A 122 -1.57 4.32 10.17
CA VAL A 122 -0.36 3.72 10.73
C VAL A 122 -0.22 4.24 12.16
N GLN A 123 -0.09 3.34 13.12
CA GLN A 123 0.07 3.65 14.55
C GLN A 123 1.47 3.24 15.03
N PRO A 124 2.50 4.02 14.74
CA PRO A 124 3.85 3.70 15.14
C PRO A 124 4.01 3.81 16.65
N SER A 125 4.64 2.83 17.27
CA SER A 125 4.98 2.81 18.68
C SER A 125 6.39 2.26 18.87
N LEU A 126 7.06 2.67 19.96
CA LEU A 126 8.36 2.11 20.33
C LEU A 126 8.15 0.65 20.75
N GLN A 127 8.76 -0.29 20.06
CA GLN A 127 8.62 -1.71 20.34
C GLN A 127 9.84 -2.50 19.84
N SER A 128 10.01 -3.72 20.36
CA SER A 128 11.08 -4.63 19.97
C SER A 128 10.90 -5.10 18.52
N LEU A 129 12.01 -5.25 17.80
CA LEU A 129 12.05 -5.82 16.46
C LEU A 129 11.97 -7.34 16.46
N GLN A 130 12.28 -8.01 17.58
CA GLN A 130 12.30 -9.46 17.65
C GLN A 130 10.94 -10.12 17.32
N PRO A 131 9.77 -9.63 17.81
CA PRO A 131 8.47 -10.19 17.41
C PRO A 131 8.19 -10.07 15.90
N LEU A 132 8.58 -8.96 15.27
CA LEU A 132 8.48 -8.76 13.82
C LEU A 132 9.28 -9.84 13.07
N LEU A 133 10.54 -10.07 13.47
CA LEU A 133 11.42 -11.04 12.83
C LEU A 133 10.96 -12.48 13.06
N GLN A 134 10.43 -12.78 14.25
CA GLN A 134 9.86 -14.09 14.56
C GLN A 134 8.62 -14.38 13.71
N GLU A 135 7.73 -13.41 13.52
CA GLU A 135 6.55 -13.57 12.69
C GLU A 135 6.93 -13.84 11.22
N ILE A 136 7.89 -13.08 10.68
CA ILE A 136 8.45 -13.32 9.33
C ILE A 136 9.07 -14.72 9.23
N THR A 137 9.86 -15.12 10.22
CA THR A 137 10.46 -16.46 10.23
C THR A 137 9.40 -17.54 10.19
N GLN A 138 8.41 -17.48 11.07
CA GLN A 138 7.31 -18.44 11.14
C GLN A 138 6.53 -18.53 9.82
N GLN A 139 6.25 -17.39 9.20
CA GLN A 139 5.43 -17.31 7.99
C GLN A 139 6.16 -17.83 6.75
N TYR A 140 7.48 -17.62 6.65
CA TYR A 140 8.21 -17.86 5.41
C TYR A 140 9.17 -19.06 5.43
N THR A 141 9.52 -19.65 6.59
CA THR A 141 10.43 -20.79 6.67
C THR A 141 9.94 -21.98 5.84
N ALA A 142 8.70 -22.41 6.04
CA ALA A 142 8.16 -23.55 5.29
C ALA A 142 8.13 -23.30 3.77
N LYS A 143 7.87 -22.07 3.35
CA LYS A 143 7.86 -21.67 1.94
C LYS A 143 9.27 -21.68 1.33
N ALA A 144 10.28 -21.22 2.08
CA ALA A 144 11.68 -21.24 1.67
C ALA A 144 12.19 -22.68 1.55
N GLU A 145 11.93 -23.53 2.56
CA GLU A 145 12.31 -24.94 2.58
C GLU A 145 11.69 -25.72 1.41
N ALA A 146 10.40 -25.52 1.12
CA ALA A 146 9.71 -26.15 -0.01
C ALA A 146 10.35 -25.81 -1.37
N ARG A 147 11.12 -24.71 -1.44
CA ARG A 147 11.88 -24.29 -2.63
C ARG A 147 13.37 -24.61 -2.55
N GLY A 148 13.81 -25.27 -1.47
CA GLY A 148 15.22 -25.59 -1.24
C GLY A 148 16.08 -24.35 -0.97
N ILE A 149 15.52 -23.31 -0.35
CA ILE A 149 16.18 -22.05 -0.04
C ILE A 149 16.44 -21.98 1.47
N CYS A 150 17.64 -21.56 1.86
CA CYS A 150 18.00 -21.35 3.26
C CYS A 150 17.60 -19.93 3.68
N LEU A 151 16.59 -19.80 4.56
CA LEU A 151 16.20 -18.52 5.17
C LEU A 151 16.94 -18.38 6.51
N THR A 152 17.70 -17.29 6.67
CA THR A 152 18.39 -16.94 7.92
C THR A 152 17.94 -15.57 8.39
N VAL A 153 17.55 -15.49 9.66
CA VAL A 153 17.10 -14.25 10.29
C VAL A 153 17.97 -13.99 11.51
N GLN A 154 18.51 -12.79 11.63
CA GLN A 154 19.34 -12.37 12.75
C GLN A 154 18.45 -12.09 13.96
N ASP A 155 18.74 -12.68 15.11
CA ASP A 155 18.12 -12.29 16.38
C ASP A 155 18.60 -10.90 16.80
N THR A 156 17.71 -10.14 17.45
CA THR A 156 18.04 -8.79 17.90
C THR A 156 17.25 -8.41 19.13
N ASP A 157 17.88 -7.68 20.06
CA ASP A 157 17.22 -7.06 21.22
C ASP A 157 16.85 -5.59 20.95
N GLU A 158 17.07 -5.11 19.73
CA GLU A 158 16.87 -3.72 19.35
C GLU A 158 15.39 -3.33 19.31
N GLN A 159 15.16 -2.03 19.55
CA GLN A 159 13.83 -1.42 19.52
C GLN A 159 13.79 -0.28 18.50
N ALA A 160 12.64 -0.10 17.84
CA ALA A 160 12.41 1.00 16.93
C ALA A 160 10.95 1.49 17.01
N VAL A 161 10.69 2.67 16.46
CA VAL A 161 9.34 3.22 16.37
C VAL A 161 8.73 2.80 15.03
N PHE A 162 7.78 1.86 15.06
CA PHE A 162 7.12 1.35 13.86
C PHE A 162 5.73 0.79 14.20
N ASP A 163 4.93 0.51 13.16
CA ASP A 163 3.66 -0.21 13.28
C ASP A 163 3.93 -1.68 12.93
N LEU A 164 3.75 -2.58 13.91
CA LEU A 164 4.08 -4.01 13.75
C LEU A 164 3.36 -4.62 12.56
N LYS A 165 2.04 -4.41 12.46
CA LYS A 165 1.20 -4.99 11.43
C LYS A 165 1.64 -4.59 10.01
N TRP A 166 1.82 -3.29 9.79
CA TRP A 166 2.16 -2.77 8.47
C TRP A 166 3.62 -3.03 8.10
N THR A 167 4.51 -3.06 9.09
CA THR A 167 5.92 -3.39 8.87
C THR A 167 6.09 -4.89 8.59
N THR A 168 5.36 -5.78 9.30
CA THR A 168 5.33 -7.22 8.98
C THR A 168 4.85 -7.45 7.54
N GLU A 169 3.81 -6.76 7.12
CA GLU A 169 3.30 -6.91 5.75
C GLU A 169 4.31 -6.39 4.71
N ALA A 170 4.92 -5.24 4.94
CA ALA A 170 5.92 -4.68 4.04
C ALA A 170 7.16 -5.57 3.93
N LEU A 171 7.70 -6.00 5.07
CA LEU A 171 8.86 -6.88 5.12
C LEU A 171 8.54 -8.25 4.51
N GLY A 172 7.34 -8.80 4.77
CA GLY A 172 6.87 -10.04 4.20
C GLY A 172 6.83 -10.02 2.66
N ASN A 173 6.38 -8.91 2.05
CA ASN A 173 6.40 -8.76 0.60
C ASN A 173 7.82 -8.78 0.02
N VAL A 174 8.79 -8.18 0.72
CA VAL A 174 10.20 -8.19 0.30
C VAL A 174 10.79 -9.61 0.42
N VAL A 175 10.54 -10.29 1.55
CA VAL A 175 11.00 -11.67 1.78
C VAL A 175 10.36 -12.64 0.79
N ASP A 176 9.07 -12.47 0.47
CA ASP A 176 8.38 -13.28 -0.53
C ASP A 176 9.02 -13.15 -1.91
N ASN A 177 9.35 -11.93 -2.31
CA ASN A 177 10.08 -11.66 -3.55
C ASN A 177 11.47 -12.28 -3.52
N ALA A 178 12.23 -12.12 -2.44
CA ALA A 178 13.53 -12.75 -2.27
C ALA A 178 13.48 -14.27 -2.45
N ILE A 179 12.52 -14.94 -1.80
CA ILE A 179 12.31 -16.39 -1.94
C ILE A 179 11.87 -16.76 -3.37
N LYS A 180 11.03 -15.94 -4.00
CA LYS A 180 10.52 -16.21 -5.35
C LYS A 180 11.61 -16.16 -6.42
N TYR A 181 12.55 -15.23 -6.32
CA TYR A 181 13.57 -15.00 -7.31
C TYR A 181 14.91 -15.65 -7.02
N THR A 182 15.06 -16.30 -5.84
CA THR A 182 16.22 -17.10 -5.51
C THR A 182 16.09 -18.51 -6.09
N GLN A 183 17.19 -19.05 -6.63
CA GLN A 183 17.26 -20.41 -7.15
C GLN A 183 17.35 -21.43 -5.99
N PRO A 184 16.91 -22.70 -6.21
CA PRO A 184 17.13 -23.77 -5.23
C PRO A 184 18.61 -23.90 -4.84
N GLY A 185 18.89 -24.07 -3.55
CA GLY A 185 20.24 -24.05 -2.97
C GLY A 185 20.76 -22.65 -2.62
N GLY A 186 20.02 -21.60 -2.95
CA GLY A 186 20.36 -20.22 -2.58
C GLY A 186 19.98 -19.87 -1.14
N THR A 187 20.29 -18.62 -0.77
CA THR A 187 20.06 -18.11 0.59
C THR A 187 19.30 -16.79 0.56
N VAL A 188 18.43 -16.61 1.55
CA VAL A 188 17.80 -15.32 1.89
C VAL A 188 18.18 -14.98 3.32
N ARG A 189 18.77 -13.82 3.54
CA ARG A 189 19.25 -13.39 4.86
C ARG A 189 18.59 -12.08 5.25
N ILE A 190 18.07 -12.02 6.48
CA ILE A 190 17.50 -10.82 7.08
C ILE A 190 18.42 -10.37 8.22
N THR A 191 18.87 -9.10 8.16
CA THR A 191 19.74 -8.50 9.18
C THR A 191 19.20 -7.15 9.60
N VAL A 192 19.50 -6.76 10.85
CA VAL A 192 19.10 -5.49 11.44
C VAL A 192 20.35 -4.68 11.78
N THR A 193 20.34 -3.40 11.42
CA THR A 193 21.42 -2.47 11.76
C THR A 193 20.81 -1.21 12.36
N MET A 194 21.22 -0.86 13.60
CA MET A 194 20.81 0.38 14.24
C MET A 194 21.74 1.53 13.87
N TYR A 195 21.14 2.68 13.60
CA TYR A 195 21.81 3.97 13.44
C TYR A 195 21.23 4.97 14.45
N GLU A 196 21.87 6.10 14.64
CA GLU A 196 21.44 7.13 15.60
C GLU A 196 19.99 7.62 15.37
N LEU A 197 19.57 7.73 14.09
CA LEU A 197 18.28 8.31 13.71
C LEU A 197 17.28 7.31 13.13
N PHE A 198 17.73 6.11 12.76
CA PHE A 198 16.87 5.11 12.13
C PHE A 198 17.39 3.68 12.33
N CYS A 199 16.50 2.72 12.15
CA CYS A 199 16.82 1.32 12.07
C CYS A 199 16.71 0.85 10.61
N ARG A 200 17.70 0.09 10.14
CA ARG A 200 17.70 -0.53 8.82
C ARG A 200 17.51 -2.04 8.93
N ILE A 201 16.54 -2.55 8.19
CA ILE A 201 16.34 -4.00 8.01
C ILE A 201 16.75 -4.33 6.58
N ASP A 202 17.75 -5.17 6.42
CA ASP A 202 18.25 -5.62 5.12
C ASP A 202 17.72 -7.02 4.83
N VAL A 203 17.21 -7.23 3.62
CA VAL A 203 16.88 -8.55 3.08
C VAL A 203 17.79 -8.78 1.89
N ALA A 204 18.75 -9.66 2.06
CA ALA A 204 19.73 -10.01 1.02
C ALA A 204 19.42 -11.41 0.48
N ASP A 205 19.30 -11.55 -0.83
CA ASP A 205 19.10 -12.80 -1.53
C ASP A 205 20.27 -13.11 -2.49
N THR A 206 20.39 -14.37 -2.88
CA THR A 206 21.35 -14.84 -3.88
C THR A 206 20.67 -15.15 -5.21
N GLY A 207 19.58 -14.45 -5.52
CA GLY A 207 18.76 -14.63 -6.71
C GLY A 207 19.37 -14.00 -7.98
N ILE A 208 18.53 -13.90 -9.00
CA ILE A 208 18.94 -13.42 -10.33
C ILE A 208 19.23 -11.91 -10.39
N GLY A 209 18.95 -11.18 -9.31
CA GLY A 209 19.04 -9.71 -9.30
C GLY A 209 17.91 -9.03 -10.10
N ILE A 210 17.97 -7.70 -10.14
CA ILE A 210 17.08 -6.84 -10.92
C ILE A 210 17.90 -6.28 -12.08
N ALA A 211 17.46 -6.48 -13.32
CA ALA A 211 18.09 -5.86 -14.49
C ALA A 211 17.94 -4.33 -14.40
N GLU A 212 19.02 -3.60 -14.72
CA GLU A 212 19.04 -2.13 -14.80
C GLU A 212 18.18 -1.62 -15.95
#